data_4134416d14078fdc07d6fe2eb6c93ee2
#
_entry.id   4134416d14078fdc07d6fe2eb6c93ee2
#
_cell.length_a   1.000
_cell.length_b   1.000
_cell.length_c   1.000
_cell.angle_alpha   90.00
_cell.angle_beta   90.00
_cell.angle_gamma   90.00
#
_symmetry.space_group_name_H-M   'P 1'
#
loop_
_entity.id
_entity.type
_entity.pdbx_description
1 polymer ?
#
loop_
_entity_poly.entity_id
_entity_poly.type
_entity_poly.pdbx_seq_one_letter_code
_entity_poly.pdbx_strand_id
1 'polypeptide(L)'
;MMLQAWNTLPQPVVGRIHGNALGGGVGLASICDVAVGVDGALMGLTETKLGLIFATIGPYVIVRMGEASARRAFMSSRQFSAQQAQQLGLLASVFPQDRLNSAVTAEVEPYLSWALGGVVEAKFLTRFLGPKT
;
A
#
# COMPACT_ATOMS: atom_id res chain seq x y z
N MET A 1 -15.27 6.34 -6.96
CA MET A 1 -14.74 4.98 -6.74
C MET A 1 -14.15 4.86 -5.35
N MET A 2 -14.31 3.69 -4.76
CA MET A 2 -13.84 3.42 -3.40
C MET A 2 -12.35 3.68 -3.22
N LEU A 3 -11.50 3.18 -4.14
CA LEU A 3 -10.04 3.36 -4.05
C LEU A 3 -9.64 4.83 -4.09
N GLN A 4 -10.25 5.60 -4.98
CA GLN A 4 -9.97 7.03 -5.06
C GLN A 4 -10.38 7.75 -3.78
N ALA A 5 -11.56 7.43 -3.24
CA ALA A 5 -12.04 8.04 -2.00
C ALA A 5 -11.08 7.77 -0.83
N TRP A 6 -10.60 6.54 -0.70
CA TRP A 6 -9.64 6.18 0.35
C TRP A 6 -8.29 6.84 0.14
N ASN A 7 -7.82 6.86 -1.12
CA ASN A 7 -6.53 7.47 -1.46
C ASN A 7 -6.50 8.97 -1.18
N THR A 8 -7.66 9.62 -1.28
CA THR A 8 -7.76 11.07 -1.11
C THR A 8 -8.30 11.49 0.25
N LEU A 9 -8.51 10.56 1.18
CA LEU A 9 -8.92 10.91 2.53
C LEU A 9 -7.92 11.89 3.15
N PRO A 10 -8.40 12.94 3.84
CA PRO A 10 -7.47 13.87 4.50
C PRO A 10 -6.71 13.23 5.65
N GLN A 11 -7.29 12.24 6.32
CA GLN A 11 -6.63 11.53 7.42
C GLN A 11 -5.60 10.54 6.89
N PRO A 12 -4.51 10.28 7.63
CA PRO A 12 -3.61 9.18 7.33
C PRO A 12 -4.34 7.84 7.38
N VAL A 13 -4.02 6.98 6.41
CA VAL A 13 -4.56 5.62 6.35
C VAL A 13 -3.40 4.65 6.56
N VAL A 14 -3.46 3.89 7.64
CA VAL A 14 -2.47 2.86 7.97
C VAL A 14 -3.09 1.51 7.74
N GLY A 15 -2.49 0.72 6.85
CA GLY A 15 -2.96 -0.62 6.53
C GLY A 15 -2.26 -1.68 7.37
N ARG A 16 -3.04 -2.62 7.87
CA ARG A 16 -2.53 -3.80 8.57
C ARG A 16 -2.80 -5.01 7.68
N ILE A 17 -1.77 -5.51 7.06
CA ILE A 17 -1.86 -6.64 6.12
C ILE A 17 -1.51 -7.91 6.88
N HIS A 18 -2.52 -8.58 7.41
CA HIS A 18 -2.35 -9.74 8.29
C HIS A 18 -2.42 -11.08 7.56
N GLY A 19 -2.50 -11.07 6.25
CA GLY A 19 -2.58 -12.28 5.43
C GLY A 19 -2.27 -11.96 3.98
N ASN A 20 -2.54 -12.91 3.11
CA ASN A 20 -2.25 -12.76 1.68
C ASN A 20 -3.07 -11.63 1.06
N ALA A 21 -2.44 -10.85 0.21
CA ALA A 21 -3.08 -9.79 -0.55
C ALA A 21 -2.86 -10.05 -2.04
N LEU A 22 -3.87 -10.54 -2.71
CA LEU A 22 -3.84 -10.89 -4.13
C LEU A 22 -4.81 -10.02 -4.90
N GLY A 23 -4.48 -9.68 -6.12
CA GLY A 23 -5.36 -8.90 -6.97
C GLY A 23 -5.78 -7.56 -6.35
N GLY A 24 -7.08 -7.40 -6.09
CA GLY A 24 -7.63 -6.18 -5.50
C GLY A 24 -7.04 -5.82 -4.14
N GLY A 25 -6.57 -6.81 -3.37
CA GLY A 25 -5.90 -6.58 -2.10
C GLY A 25 -4.59 -5.80 -2.24
N VAL A 26 -3.86 -6.02 -3.33
CA VAL A 26 -2.67 -5.22 -3.65
C VAL A 26 -3.06 -3.76 -3.89
N GLY A 27 -4.18 -3.53 -4.56
CA GLY A 27 -4.70 -2.18 -4.78
C GLY A 27 -5.03 -1.47 -3.48
N LEU A 28 -5.70 -2.16 -2.55
CA LEU A 28 -6.02 -1.60 -1.23
C LEU A 28 -4.75 -1.27 -0.45
N ALA A 29 -3.74 -2.15 -0.49
CA ALA A 29 -2.45 -1.88 0.17
C ALA A 29 -1.76 -0.65 -0.44
N SER A 30 -1.85 -0.47 -1.75
CA SER A 30 -1.16 0.62 -2.45
C SER A 30 -1.72 2.00 -2.13
N ILE A 31 -2.97 2.12 -1.71
CA ILE A 31 -3.58 3.41 -1.36
C ILE A 31 -3.39 3.78 0.12
N CYS A 32 -2.90 2.88 0.94
CA CYS A 32 -2.57 3.22 2.32
C CYS A 32 -1.39 4.21 2.35
N ASP A 33 -1.42 5.15 3.27
CA ASP A 33 -0.26 6.02 3.46
C ASP A 33 0.92 5.22 3.98
N VAL A 34 0.65 4.30 4.89
CA VAL A 34 1.64 3.33 5.40
C VAL A 34 0.98 1.96 5.46
N ALA A 35 1.59 0.96 4.88
CA ALA A 35 1.12 -0.42 4.96
C ALA A 35 2.16 -1.27 5.70
N VAL A 36 1.71 -1.96 6.74
CA VAL A 36 2.54 -2.85 7.56
C VAL A 36 2.07 -4.27 7.31
N GLY A 37 2.97 -5.15 6.90
CA GLY A 37 2.65 -6.52 6.57
C GLY A 37 3.14 -7.53 7.56
N VAL A 38 2.53 -8.72 7.54
CA VAL A 38 2.94 -9.85 8.35
C VAL A 38 3.94 -10.71 7.59
N ASP A 39 4.94 -11.19 8.29
CA ASP A 39 5.89 -12.15 7.73
C ASP A 39 5.16 -13.42 7.28
N GLY A 40 5.52 -13.93 6.12
CA GLY A 40 4.89 -15.10 5.53
C GLY A 40 3.69 -14.80 4.63
N ALA A 41 3.19 -13.57 4.61
CA ALA A 41 2.13 -13.20 3.68
C ALA A 41 2.64 -13.19 2.23
N LEU A 42 1.77 -13.57 1.31
CA LEU A 42 2.04 -13.51 -0.11
C LEU A 42 1.20 -12.40 -0.74
N MET A 43 1.78 -11.71 -1.70
CA MET A 43 1.12 -10.65 -2.44
C MET A 43 1.35 -10.89 -3.94
N GLY A 44 0.45 -10.38 -4.75
CA GLY A 44 0.63 -10.51 -6.19
C GLY A 44 -0.60 -10.21 -7.00
N LEU A 45 -0.41 -10.21 -8.30
CA LEU A 45 -1.43 -9.92 -9.30
C LEU A 45 -1.60 -11.18 -10.16
N THR A 46 -2.16 -12.23 -9.55
CA THR A 46 -2.24 -13.56 -10.15
C THR A 46 -3.57 -13.86 -10.82
N GLU A 47 -4.44 -12.86 -10.95
CA GLU A 47 -5.79 -13.03 -11.46
C GLU A 47 -5.82 -13.33 -12.95
N THR A 48 -6.72 -14.23 -13.35
CA THR A 48 -6.97 -14.51 -14.76
C THR A 48 -7.63 -13.34 -15.48
N LYS A 49 -8.31 -12.46 -14.73
CA LYS A 49 -8.94 -11.25 -15.27
C LYS A 49 -8.04 -10.04 -15.08
N LEU A 50 -6.77 -10.21 -15.38
CA LEU A 50 -5.74 -9.21 -15.12
C LEU A 50 -6.07 -7.84 -15.73
N GLY A 51 -6.66 -7.82 -16.93
CA GLY A 51 -6.99 -6.55 -17.59
C GLY A 51 -7.96 -5.68 -16.80
N LEU A 52 -9.00 -6.29 -16.21
CA LEU A 52 -9.97 -5.54 -15.40
C LEU A 52 -9.34 -5.04 -14.10
N ILE A 53 -8.55 -5.87 -13.45
CA ILE A 53 -7.86 -5.50 -12.21
C ILE A 53 -6.84 -4.41 -12.48
N PHE A 54 -6.08 -4.55 -13.56
CA PHE A 54 -5.10 -3.54 -13.95
C PHE A 54 -5.75 -2.18 -14.18
N ALA A 55 -6.89 -2.16 -14.86
CA ALA A 55 -7.61 -0.90 -15.12
C ALA A 55 -8.06 -0.22 -13.83
N THR A 56 -8.42 -1.00 -12.81
CA THR A 56 -8.93 -0.49 -11.54
C THR A 56 -7.82 -0.06 -10.59
N ILE A 57 -6.80 -0.89 -10.40
CA ILE A 57 -5.78 -0.66 -9.38
C ILE A 57 -4.44 -0.17 -9.94
N GLY A 58 -4.23 -0.33 -11.24
CA GLY A 58 -2.94 -0.02 -11.87
C GLY A 58 -2.39 1.36 -11.53
N PRO A 59 -3.17 2.44 -11.66
CA PRO A 59 -2.65 3.78 -11.34
C PRO A 59 -2.10 3.88 -9.92
N TYR A 60 -2.79 3.30 -8.94
CA TYR A 60 -2.37 3.36 -7.53
C TYR A 60 -1.11 2.54 -7.28
N VAL A 61 -1.04 1.35 -7.88
CA VAL A 61 0.13 0.47 -7.74
C VAL A 61 1.34 1.10 -8.41
N ILE A 62 1.18 1.70 -9.59
CA ILE A 62 2.28 2.36 -10.31
C ILE A 62 2.86 3.51 -9.48
N VAL A 63 2.00 4.33 -8.89
CA VAL A 63 2.46 5.44 -8.03
C VAL A 63 3.22 4.89 -6.83
N ARG A 64 2.74 3.81 -6.22
CA ARG A 64 3.34 3.24 -5.01
C ARG A 64 4.68 2.56 -5.29
N MET A 65 4.74 1.73 -6.34
CA MET A 65 5.90 0.88 -6.62
C MET A 65 6.90 1.52 -7.59
N GLY A 66 6.47 2.48 -8.37
CA GLY A 66 7.21 2.98 -9.52
C GLY A 66 6.93 2.12 -10.76
N GLU A 67 7.11 2.73 -11.93
CA GLU A 67 6.73 2.09 -13.18
C GLU A 67 7.48 0.79 -13.44
N ALA A 68 8.80 0.78 -13.24
CA ALA A 68 9.62 -0.39 -13.54
C ALA A 68 9.22 -1.60 -12.68
N SER A 69 9.05 -1.39 -11.37
CA SER A 69 8.64 -2.47 -10.46
C SER A 69 7.22 -2.94 -10.74
N ALA A 70 6.32 -2.00 -11.03
CA ALA A 70 4.93 -2.33 -11.36
C ALA A 70 4.84 -3.15 -12.64
N ARG A 71 5.61 -2.80 -13.66
CA ARG A 71 5.66 -3.57 -14.91
C ARG A 71 6.11 -4.99 -14.68
N ARG A 72 7.15 -5.18 -13.88
CA ARG A 72 7.62 -6.53 -13.54
C ARG A 72 6.56 -7.34 -12.81
N ALA A 73 5.89 -6.74 -11.83
CA ALA A 73 4.86 -7.42 -11.07
C ALA A 73 3.67 -7.82 -11.94
N PHE A 74 3.21 -6.92 -12.80
CA PHE A 74 2.09 -7.21 -13.70
C PHE A 74 2.44 -8.24 -14.77
N MET A 75 3.61 -8.12 -15.38
CA MET A 75 4.00 -9.01 -16.48
C MET A 75 4.32 -10.41 -16.03
N SER A 76 4.94 -10.56 -14.86
CA SER A 76 5.34 -11.86 -14.36
C SER A 76 4.19 -12.67 -13.79
N SER A 77 3.14 -12.02 -13.32
CA SER A 77 2.00 -12.64 -12.60
C SER A 77 2.45 -13.54 -11.45
N ARG A 78 3.65 -13.29 -10.91
CA ARG A 78 4.19 -14.07 -9.80
C ARG A 78 3.73 -13.52 -8.48
N GLN A 79 3.55 -14.43 -7.52
CA GLN A 79 3.41 -14.03 -6.13
C GLN A 79 4.77 -13.65 -5.58
N PHE A 80 4.80 -12.67 -4.72
CA PHE A 80 6.02 -12.24 -4.04
C PHE A 80 5.78 -12.19 -2.53
N SER A 81 6.86 -12.35 -1.78
CA SER A 81 6.82 -12.37 -0.32
C SER A 81 6.56 -10.96 0.23
N ALA A 82 6.21 -10.90 1.52
CA ALA A 82 6.07 -9.62 2.22
C ALA A 82 7.39 -8.83 2.19
N GLN A 83 8.53 -9.50 2.33
CA GLN A 83 9.84 -8.87 2.26
C GLN A 83 10.11 -8.27 0.87
N GLN A 84 9.76 -8.99 -0.17
CA GLN A 84 9.86 -8.48 -1.55
C GLN A 84 8.91 -7.30 -1.77
N ALA A 85 7.71 -7.37 -1.21
CA ALA A 85 6.75 -6.27 -1.27
C ALA A 85 7.31 -5.00 -0.60
N GLN A 86 8.05 -5.16 0.50
CA GLN A 86 8.72 -4.05 1.16
C GLN A 86 9.79 -3.44 0.25
N GLN A 87 10.60 -4.28 -0.41
CA GLN A 87 11.62 -3.80 -1.35
C GLN A 87 11.01 -3.06 -2.53
N LEU A 88 9.81 -3.48 -2.97
CA LEU A 88 9.10 -2.84 -4.07
C LEU A 88 8.39 -1.55 -3.66
N GLY A 89 8.37 -1.21 -2.38
CA GLY A 89 7.70 -0.02 -1.87
C GLY A 89 6.22 -0.19 -1.57
N LEU A 90 5.68 -1.37 -1.72
CA LEU A 90 4.27 -1.64 -1.44
C LEU A 90 4.00 -1.69 0.07
N LEU A 91 4.91 -2.26 0.83
CA LEU A 91 4.85 -2.29 2.29
C LEU A 91 5.96 -1.43 2.87
N ALA A 92 5.65 -0.70 3.94
CA ALA A 92 6.64 0.09 4.66
C ALA A 92 7.52 -0.78 5.54
N SER A 93 6.94 -1.83 6.15
CA SER A 93 7.64 -2.72 7.06
C SER A 93 6.94 -4.07 7.14
N VAL A 94 7.66 -5.07 7.63
CA VAL A 94 7.17 -6.45 7.78
C VAL A 94 7.57 -6.94 9.16
N PHE A 95 6.62 -7.54 9.88
CA PHE A 95 6.82 -8.03 11.24
C PHE A 95 6.23 -9.42 11.41
N PRO A 96 6.73 -10.20 12.38
CA PRO A 96 6.11 -11.46 12.76
C PRO A 96 4.68 -11.24 13.25
N GLN A 97 3.86 -12.27 13.16
CA GLN A 97 2.45 -12.22 13.55
C GLN A 97 2.24 -11.68 14.97
N ASP A 98 3.07 -12.09 15.91
CA ASP A 98 2.95 -11.69 17.30
C ASP A 98 3.35 -10.24 17.57
N ARG A 99 4.03 -9.60 16.62
CA ARG A 99 4.44 -8.19 16.73
C ARG A 99 3.66 -7.25 15.82
N LEU A 100 2.79 -7.80 14.98
CA LEU A 100 2.10 -6.99 13.97
C LEU A 100 1.25 -5.89 14.61
N ASN A 101 0.48 -6.22 15.64
CA ASN A 101 -0.37 -5.24 16.30
C ASN A 101 0.42 -4.10 16.93
N SER A 102 1.50 -4.42 17.64
CA SER A 102 2.35 -3.40 18.25
C SER A 102 3.06 -2.54 17.19
N ALA A 103 3.45 -3.13 16.08
CA ALA A 103 4.06 -2.40 14.97
C ALA A 103 3.08 -1.42 14.34
N VAL A 104 1.84 -1.83 14.13
CA VAL A 104 0.79 -0.94 13.61
C VAL A 104 0.52 0.19 14.59
N THR A 105 0.43 -0.11 15.88
CA THR A 105 0.25 0.92 16.91
C THR A 105 1.39 1.94 16.88
N ALA A 106 2.63 1.48 16.74
CA ALA A 106 3.79 2.36 16.65
C ALA A 106 3.73 3.27 15.42
N GLU A 107 3.19 2.79 14.30
CA GLU A 107 3.01 3.61 13.11
C GLU A 107 1.93 4.66 13.28
N VAL A 108 0.86 4.34 14.02
CA VAL A 108 -0.27 5.25 14.22
C VAL A 108 0.05 6.36 15.23
N GLU A 109 0.83 6.03 16.26
CA GLU A 109 1.10 6.94 17.37
C GLU A 109 1.59 8.33 16.96
N PRO A 110 2.56 8.48 16.03
CA PRO A 110 3.01 9.82 15.64
C PRO A 110 1.87 10.69 15.11
N TYR A 111 0.90 10.11 14.41
CA TYR A 111 -0.23 10.86 13.87
C TYR A 111 -1.20 11.30 14.94
N LEU A 112 -1.29 10.57 16.04
CA LEU A 112 -2.16 10.92 17.16
C LEU A 112 -1.53 12.01 18.04
N SER A 113 -0.20 12.06 18.13
CA SER A 113 0.52 13.00 18.98
C SER A 113 0.79 14.34 18.30
N TRP A 114 0.73 14.42 16.97
CA TRP A 114 0.90 15.66 16.22
C TRP A 114 -0.43 16.36 16.03
N ALA A 115 -0.39 17.67 15.82
CA ALA A 115 -1.59 18.42 15.48
C ALA A 115 -2.18 17.85 14.16
N LEU A 116 -3.43 17.44 14.21
CA LEU A 116 -4.08 16.79 13.06
C LEU A 116 -3.99 17.65 11.80
N GLY A 117 -4.14 18.96 11.91
CA GLY A 117 -4.04 19.87 10.77
C GLY A 117 -2.70 19.76 10.05
N GLY A 118 -1.59 19.66 10.79
CA GLY A 118 -0.26 19.54 10.21
C GLY A 118 -0.08 18.23 9.44
N VAL A 119 -0.62 17.12 9.97
CA VAL A 119 -0.56 15.82 9.28
C VAL A 119 -1.36 15.85 7.99
N VAL A 120 -2.57 16.41 8.03
CA VAL A 120 -3.43 16.54 6.85
C VAL A 120 -2.75 17.38 5.78
N GLU A 121 -2.15 18.49 6.18
CA GLU A 121 -1.44 19.38 5.25
C GLU A 121 -0.23 18.71 4.63
N ALA A 122 0.53 17.94 5.42
CA ALA A 122 1.68 17.18 4.92
C ALA A 122 1.24 16.15 3.89
N LYS A 123 0.16 15.43 4.12
CA LYS A 123 -0.38 14.46 3.17
C LYS A 123 -0.81 15.17 1.87
N PHE A 124 -1.51 16.29 1.98
CA PHE A 124 -1.95 17.06 0.82
C PHE A 124 -0.75 17.52 -0.02
N LEU A 125 0.26 18.11 0.62
CA LEU A 125 1.45 18.60 -0.09
C LEU A 125 2.21 17.46 -0.78
N THR A 126 2.35 16.31 -0.11
CA THR A 126 3.02 15.15 -0.69
C THR A 126 2.29 14.69 -1.95
N ARG A 127 0.96 14.63 -1.92
CA ARG A 127 0.17 14.23 -3.08
C ARG A 127 0.21 15.28 -4.19
N PHE A 128 0.19 16.56 -3.82
CA PHE A 128 0.21 17.66 -4.77
C PHE A 128 1.54 17.76 -5.50
N LEU A 129 2.66 17.56 -4.79
CA LEU A 129 4.02 17.69 -5.34
C LEU A 129 4.55 16.39 -5.92
N GLY A 130 3.94 15.26 -5.59
CA GLY A 130 4.36 13.94 -6.06
C GLY A 130 3.96 13.66 -7.50
N PRO A 131 4.38 12.49 -8.05
CA PRO A 131 4.01 12.10 -9.40
C PRO A 131 2.50 11.98 -9.55
N LYS A 132 2.01 12.35 -10.72
CA LYS A 132 0.59 12.26 -11.05
C LYS A 132 0.35 11.14 -12.07
N THR A 133 -0.73 10.43 -11.89
CA THR A 133 -1.17 9.40 -12.83
C THR A 133 -2.33 9.89 -13.64
#